data_0578e1d0aa7b17df8e783c2d77e5a872
#
_entry.id   0578e1d0aa7b17df8e783c2d77e5a872
#
_cell.length_a   1.000
_cell.length_b   1.000
_cell.length_c   1.000
_cell.angle_alpha   90.00
_cell.angle_beta   90.00
_cell.angle_gamma   90.00
#
_symmetry.space_group_name_H-M   'P 1'
#
loop_
_entity.id
_entity.type
_entity.pdbx_description
1 polymer ?
#
loop_
_entity_poly.entity_id
_entity_poly.type
_entity_poly.pdbx_seq_one_letter_code
_entity_poly.pdbx_strand_id
1 'polypeptide(L)'
;DDVFMTPGDMPGKIADYCCRTGQPVPETIGQTARAVYESLALKYRWTVKKLEKVRGKEIRSLHIVGGGSNNAMLNQFTSDALGIPVITGPSEATAIGNLMMQAKALGLVKDMRELRRIVADSFDTGHVEPGDRARWDEAYAKFLGIAGLSE
;
A
#
# COMPACT_ATOMS: atom_id res chain seq x y z
N ASP A 1 -9.94 11.56 7.07
CA ASP A 1 -10.64 12.80 7.45
C ASP A 1 -11.57 13.19 6.32
N ASP A 2 -12.79 13.60 6.65
CA ASP A 2 -13.87 13.89 5.69
C ASP A 2 -13.52 15.03 4.73
N VAL A 3 -12.61 15.92 5.13
CA VAL A 3 -12.14 17.03 4.30
C VAL A 3 -11.53 16.54 2.96
N PHE A 4 -10.94 15.35 2.95
CA PHE A 4 -10.33 14.74 1.75
C PHE A 4 -11.32 13.97 0.88
N MET A 5 -12.55 13.74 1.35
CA MET A 5 -13.59 13.03 0.58
C MET A 5 -14.28 13.93 -0.45
N THR A 6 -14.19 15.24 -0.28
CA THR A 6 -14.82 16.19 -1.19
C THR A 6 -13.85 16.59 -2.30
N PRO A 7 -14.23 16.54 -3.59
CA PRO A 7 -13.40 17.06 -4.70
C PRO A 7 -13.04 18.54 -4.52
N GLY A 8 -11.99 18.99 -5.20
CA GLY A 8 -11.55 20.38 -5.21
C GLY A 8 -10.04 20.53 -5.10
N ASP A 9 -9.58 21.67 -4.56
CA ASP A 9 -8.15 21.93 -4.35
C ASP A 9 -7.54 21.02 -3.29
N MET A 10 -7.13 19.83 -3.69
CA MET A 10 -6.53 18.84 -2.78
C MET A 10 -5.18 19.32 -2.20
N PRO A 11 -4.28 19.94 -2.98
CA PRO A 11 -3.04 20.49 -2.42
C PRO A 11 -3.30 21.53 -1.31
N GLY A 12 -4.25 22.45 -1.51
CA GLY A 12 -4.65 23.42 -0.50
C GLY A 12 -5.21 22.75 0.76
N LYS A 13 -6.08 21.74 0.61
CA LYS A 13 -6.61 20.98 1.75
C LYS A 13 -5.53 20.26 2.54
N ILE A 14 -4.52 19.72 1.86
CA ILE A 14 -3.38 19.07 2.52
C ILE A 14 -2.56 20.10 3.30
N ALA A 15 -2.27 21.26 2.70
CA ALA A 15 -1.54 22.34 3.35
C ALA A 15 -2.27 22.84 4.61
N ASP A 16 -3.58 23.09 4.51
CA ASP A 16 -4.42 23.51 5.63
C ASP A 16 -4.47 22.45 6.74
N TYR A 17 -4.55 21.17 6.37
CA TYR A 17 -4.54 20.08 7.34
C TYR A 17 -3.19 20.02 8.07
N CYS A 18 -2.09 20.11 7.36
CA CYS A 18 -0.76 20.14 7.96
C CYS A 18 -0.60 21.31 8.93
N CYS A 19 -1.03 22.52 8.53
CA CYS A 19 -1.01 23.72 9.36
C CYS A 19 -1.81 23.50 10.66
N ARG A 20 -3.06 23.03 10.57
CA ARG A 20 -3.95 22.81 11.73
C ARG A 20 -3.43 21.75 12.70
N THR A 21 -2.66 20.78 12.20
CA THR A 21 -2.14 19.66 13.00
C THR A 21 -0.67 19.86 13.41
N GLY A 22 -0.10 21.07 13.18
CA GLY A 22 1.26 21.39 13.56
C GLY A 22 2.33 20.61 12.80
N GLN A 23 2.03 20.19 11.58
CA GLN A 23 2.96 19.50 10.69
C GLN A 23 3.64 20.49 9.74
N PRO A 24 4.83 20.16 9.21
CA PRO A 24 5.43 20.96 8.13
C PRO A 24 4.47 21.03 6.93
N VAL A 25 4.22 22.25 6.45
CA VAL A 25 3.35 22.48 5.29
C VAL A 25 4.16 22.22 4.03
N PRO A 26 3.66 21.36 3.10
CA PRO A 26 4.34 21.12 1.83
C PRO A 26 4.28 22.38 0.94
N GLU A 27 5.43 22.82 0.43
CA GLU A 27 5.58 24.04 -0.38
C GLU A 27 5.69 23.73 -1.88
N THR A 28 6.02 22.48 -2.22
CA THR A 28 6.18 22.05 -3.62
C THR A 28 5.29 20.88 -3.96
N ILE A 29 5.03 20.67 -5.26
CA ILE A 29 4.28 19.52 -5.76
C ILE A 29 4.92 18.20 -5.29
N GLY A 30 6.25 18.13 -5.31
CA GLY A 30 6.99 16.94 -4.85
C GLY A 30 6.81 16.67 -3.37
N GLN A 31 6.82 17.70 -2.53
CA GLN A 31 6.56 17.57 -1.08
C GLN A 31 5.11 17.15 -0.82
N THR A 32 4.15 17.71 -1.55
CA THR A 32 2.74 17.32 -1.45
C THR A 32 2.56 15.85 -1.83
N ALA A 33 3.11 15.42 -2.97
CA ALA A 33 3.05 14.02 -3.41
C ALA A 33 3.70 13.06 -2.39
N ARG A 34 4.85 13.46 -1.84
CA ARG A 34 5.53 12.69 -0.80
C ARG A 34 4.68 12.55 0.46
N ALA A 35 4.08 13.64 0.94
CA ALA A 35 3.20 13.61 2.11
C ALA A 35 2.02 12.66 1.91
N VAL A 36 1.44 12.63 0.70
CA VAL A 36 0.36 11.69 0.34
C VAL A 36 0.87 10.25 0.40
N TYR A 37 2.01 9.93 -0.20
CA TYR A 37 2.53 8.55 -0.22
C TYR A 37 2.96 8.07 1.16
N GLU A 38 3.61 8.91 1.97
CA GLU A 38 3.94 8.59 3.36
C GLU A 38 2.67 8.32 4.18
N SER A 39 1.64 9.15 4.04
CA SER A 39 0.35 8.96 4.72
C SER A 39 -0.34 7.67 4.32
N LEU A 40 -0.31 7.30 3.03
CA LEU A 40 -0.86 6.04 2.53
C LEU A 40 -0.11 4.84 3.11
N ALA A 41 1.23 4.86 3.10
CA ALA A 41 2.05 3.78 3.64
C ALA A 41 1.79 3.57 5.15
N LEU A 42 1.67 4.67 5.92
CA LEU A 42 1.32 4.61 7.35
C LEU A 42 -0.11 4.09 7.58
N LYS A 43 -1.05 4.46 6.72
CA LYS A 43 -2.42 3.92 6.77
C LYS A 43 -2.45 2.42 6.43
N TYR A 44 -1.65 1.97 5.47
CA TYR A 44 -1.51 0.55 5.17
C TYR A 44 -0.94 -0.21 6.37
N ARG A 45 0.09 0.33 7.05
CA ARG A 45 0.61 -0.23 8.29
C ARG A 45 -0.48 -0.40 9.36
N TRP A 46 -1.25 0.64 9.62
CA TRP A 46 -2.36 0.58 10.57
C TRP A 46 -3.39 -0.51 10.18
N THR A 47 -3.74 -0.58 8.91
CA THR A 47 -4.69 -1.58 8.39
C THR A 47 -4.15 -3.01 8.57
N VAL A 48 -2.88 -3.23 8.23
CA VAL A 48 -2.23 -4.54 8.39
C VAL A 48 -2.19 -4.93 9.87
N LYS A 49 -1.84 -4.01 10.78
CA LYS A 49 -1.87 -4.28 12.23
C LYS A 49 -3.26 -4.68 12.73
N LYS A 50 -4.32 -4.02 12.26
CA LYS A 50 -5.70 -4.41 12.57
C LYS A 50 -6.04 -5.80 12.02
N LEU A 51 -5.61 -6.14 10.81
CA LEU A 51 -5.82 -7.47 10.22
C LEU A 51 -5.07 -8.55 10.99
N GLU A 52 -3.83 -8.31 11.42
CA GLU A 52 -3.07 -9.22 12.26
C GLU A 52 -3.81 -9.52 13.58
N LYS A 53 -4.34 -8.47 14.21
CA LYS A 53 -5.13 -8.59 15.45
C LYS A 53 -6.37 -9.47 15.28
N VAL A 54 -7.11 -9.27 14.19
CA VAL A 54 -8.31 -10.06 13.88
C VAL A 54 -7.96 -11.51 13.52
N ARG A 55 -6.87 -11.72 12.79
CA ARG A 55 -6.43 -13.07 12.37
C ARG A 55 -5.69 -13.85 13.45
N GLY A 56 -5.17 -13.17 14.47
CA GLY A 56 -4.30 -13.78 15.49
C GLY A 56 -2.97 -14.30 14.93
N LYS A 57 -2.53 -13.79 13.76
CA LYS A 57 -1.29 -14.22 13.08
C LYS A 57 -0.63 -13.05 12.40
N GLU A 58 0.69 -13.00 12.44
CA GLU A 58 1.51 -12.02 11.72
C GLU A 58 1.37 -12.17 10.19
N ILE A 59 1.45 -11.04 9.50
CA ILE A 59 1.55 -10.94 8.05
C ILE A 59 3.03 -10.76 7.72
N ARG A 60 3.61 -11.67 6.95
CA ARG A 60 5.04 -11.70 6.66
C ARG A 60 5.43 -11.10 5.31
N SER A 61 4.48 -10.86 4.46
CA SER A 61 4.68 -10.19 3.16
C SER A 61 3.38 -9.56 2.71
N LEU A 62 3.48 -8.46 1.96
CA LEU A 62 2.35 -7.78 1.36
C LEU A 62 2.44 -7.89 -0.16
N HIS A 63 1.37 -8.31 -0.81
CA HIS A 63 1.29 -8.33 -2.27
C HIS A 63 0.50 -7.11 -2.76
N ILE A 64 1.13 -6.30 -3.61
CA ILE A 64 0.50 -5.15 -4.29
C ILE A 64 0.29 -5.51 -5.76
N VAL A 65 -0.94 -5.48 -6.22
CA VAL A 65 -1.32 -5.81 -7.60
C VAL A 65 -2.15 -4.69 -8.21
N GLY A 66 -2.31 -4.70 -9.53
CA GLY A 66 -2.99 -3.64 -10.24
C GLY A 66 -2.09 -2.44 -10.48
N GLY A 67 -2.64 -1.31 -10.93
CA GLY A 67 -1.88 -0.10 -11.30
C GLY A 67 -0.95 0.44 -10.21
N GLY A 68 -1.31 0.24 -8.94
CA GLY A 68 -0.47 0.65 -7.79
C GLY A 68 0.89 -0.06 -7.73
N SER A 69 1.02 -1.26 -8.31
CA SER A 69 2.29 -2.00 -8.35
C SER A 69 3.39 -1.29 -9.13
N ASN A 70 3.03 -0.36 -10.03
CA ASN A 70 3.97 0.41 -10.83
C ASN A 70 4.57 1.61 -10.07
N ASN A 71 4.08 1.96 -8.89
CA ASN A 71 4.59 3.08 -8.12
C ASN A 71 5.72 2.64 -7.17
N ALA A 72 6.95 2.65 -7.68
CA ALA A 72 8.13 2.21 -6.94
C ALA A 72 8.31 2.95 -5.59
N MET A 73 8.05 4.27 -5.55
CA MET A 73 8.18 5.07 -4.32
C MET A 73 7.15 4.63 -3.26
N LEU A 74 5.89 4.48 -3.62
CA LEU A 74 4.85 4.03 -2.69
C LEU A 74 5.11 2.60 -2.21
N ASN A 75 5.59 1.72 -3.10
CA ASN A 75 5.92 0.34 -2.75
C ASN A 75 7.08 0.28 -1.75
N GLN A 76 8.13 1.11 -1.94
CA GLN A 76 9.24 1.21 -0.99
C GLN A 76 8.76 1.76 0.36
N PHE A 77 8.03 2.87 0.37
CA PHE A 77 7.48 3.44 1.61
C PHE A 77 6.56 2.46 2.34
N THR A 78 5.79 1.67 1.60
CA THR A 78 4.92 0.64 2.18
C THR A 78 5.75 -0.47 2.84
N SER A 79 6.80 -0.96 2.18
CA SER A 79 7.70 -1.96 2.72
C SER A 79 8.42 -1.45 3.98
N ASP A 80 8.96 -0.24 3.93
CA ASP A 80 9.65 0.41 5.05
C ASP A 80 8.71 0.63 6.24
N ALA A 81 7.52 1.18 5.99
CA ALA A 81 6.53 1.44 7.03
C ALA A 81 6.05 0.16 7.72
N LEU A 82 5.84 -0.91 6.98
CA LEU A 82 5.40 -2.20 7.51
C LEU A 82 6.55 -2.99 8.15
N GLY A 83 7.79 -2.80 7.69
CA GLY A 83 8.96 -3.60 8.06
C GLY A 83 8.87 -5.04 7.55
N ILE A 84 8.17 -5.27 6.44
CA ILE A 84 8.03 -6.56 5.76
C ILE A 84 8.20 -6.41 4.25
N PRO A 85 8.62 -7.46 3.54
CA PRO A 85 8.74 -7.42 2.09
C PRO A 85 7.41 -7.09 1.40
N VAL A 86 7.49 -6.25 0.36
CA VAL A 86 6.41 -6.00 -0.59
C VAL A 86 6.73 -6.71 -1.90
N ILE A 87 5.79 -7.53 -2.37
CA ILE A 87 5.86 -8.22 -3.65
C ILE A 87 4.89 -7.53 -4.60
N THR A 88 5.42 -6.95 -5.68
CA THR A 88 4.57 -6.34 -6.70
C THR A 88 4.19 -7.37 -7.75
N GLY A 89 2.91 -7.43 -8.06
CA GLY A 89 2.36 -8.34 -9.07
C GLY A 89 1.99 -7.63 -10.37
N PRO A 90 1.30 -8.34 -11.26
CA PRO A 90 0.87 -7.78 -12.54
C PRO A 90 -0.02 -6.55 -12.36
N SER A 91 0.18 -5.53 -13.20
CA SER A 91 -0.67 -4.33 -13.24
C SER A 91 -2.11 -4.67 -13.64
N GLU A 92 -2.28 -5.68 -14.50
CA GLU A 92 -3.58 -6.13 -15.00
C GLU A 92 -4.11 -7.38 -14.24
N ALA A 93 -3.85 -7.49 -12.95
CA ALA A 93 -4.17 -8.66 -12.14
C ALA A 93 -5.65 -9.06 -12.19
N THR A 94 -6.57 -8.10 -12.29
CA THR A 94 -8.01 -8.37 -12.38
C THR A 94 -8.37 -9.08 -13.70
N ALA A 95 -7.85 -8.59 -14.82
CA ALA A 95 -8.10 -9.19 -16.12
C ALA A 95 -7.46 -10.60 -16.22
N ILE A 96 -6.22 -10.71 -15.74
CA ILE A 96 -5.49 -11.98 -15.67
C ILE A 96 -6.26 -12.99 -14.81
N GLY A 97 -6.68 -12.58 -13.62
CA GLY A 97 -7.45 -13.43 -12.70
C GLY A 97 -8.76 -13.93 -13.32
N ASN A 98 -9.49 -13.05 -14.01
CA ASN A 98 -10.72 -13.40 -14.71
C ASN A 98 -10.46 -14.43 -15.82
N LEU A 99 -9.47 -14.18 -16.70
CA LEU A 99 -9.06 -15.10 -17.76
C LEU A 99 -8.66 -16.47 -17.19
N MET A 100 -7.85 -16.49 -16.17
CA MET A 100 -7.34 -17.73 -15.57
C MET A 100 -8.45 -18.53 -14.87
N MET A 101 -9.45 -17.87 -14.29
CA MET A 101 -10.61 -18.58 -13.72
C MET A 101 -11.49 -19.18 -14.80
N GLN A 102 -11.63 -18.54 -15.97
CA GLN A 102 -12.31 -19.12 -17.13
C GLN A 102 -11.55 -20.35 -17.67
N ALA A 103 -10.23 -20.23 -17.82
CA ALA A 103 -9.38 -21.36 -18.23
C ALA A 103 -9.51 -22.56 -17.27
N LYS A 104 -9.57 -22.28 -15.96
CA LYS A 104 -9.82 -23.32 -14.95
C LYS A 104 -11.21 -23.95 -15.09
N ALA A 105 -12.24 -23.16 -15.34
CA ALA A 105 -13.61 -23.67 -15.54
C ALA A 105 -13.73 -24.57 -16.79
N LEU A 106 -12.94 -24.26 -17.82
CA LEU A 106 -12.85 -25.08 -19.04
C LEU A 106 -11.94 -26.32 -18.90
N GLY A 107 -11.35 -26.54 -17.73
CA GLY A 107 -10.45 -27.68 -17.49
C GLY A 107 -9.05 -27.55 -18.09
N LEU A 108 -8.69 -26.36 -18.61
CA LEU A 108 -7.35 -26.08 -19.15
C LEU A 108 -6.29 -25.89 -18.05
N VAL A 109 -6.73 -25.61 -16.84
CA VAL A 109 -5.90 -25.43 -15.63
C VAL A 109 -6.49 -26.33 -14.54
N LYS A 110 -5.66 -27.21 -13.98
CA LYS A 110 -6.07 -28.26 -13.06
C LYS A 110 -6.56 -27.71 -11.72
N ASP A 111 -5.80 -26.82 -11.11
CA ASP A 111 -6.06 -26.31 -9.77
C ASP A 111 -5.50 -24.90 -9.56
N MET A 112 -5.78 -24.32 -8.37
CA MET A 112 -5.30 -22.97 -8.01
C MET A 112 -3.79 -22.88 -7.86
N ARG A 113 -3.08 -23.96 -7.61
CA ARG A 113 -1.62 -23.97 -7.50
C ARG A 113 -1.00 -23.84 -8.89
N GLU A 114 -1.50 -24.62 -9.85
CA GLU A 114 -1.07 -24.51 -11.25
C GLU A 114 -1.38 -23.14 -11.83
N LEU A 115 -2.59 -22.62 -11.56
CA LEU A 115 -2.98 -21.27 -11.96
C LEU A 115 -1.97 -20.21 -11.47
N ARG A 116 -1.65 -20.23 -10.18
CA ARG A 116 -0.69 -19.28 -9.58
C ARG A 116 0.71 -19.44 -10.16
N ARG A 117 1.14 -20.66 -10.46
CA ARG A 117 2.43 -20.91 -11.11
C ARG A 117 2.46 -20.32 -12.52
N ILE A 118 1.43 -20.56 -13.34
CA ILE A 118 1.32 -19.99 -14.69
C ILE A 118 1.42 -18.47 -14.63
N VAL A 119 0.72 -17.82 -13.70
CA VAL A 119 0.79 -16.36 -13.54
C VAL A 119 2.19 -15.92 -13.13
N ALA A 120 2.81 -16.61 -12.18
CA ALA A 120 4.17 -16.26 -11.72
C ALA A 120 5.23 -16.45 -12.81
N ASP A 121 5.07 -17.45 -13.65
CA ASP A 121 5.99 -17.76 -14.76
C ASP A 121 5.77 -16.83 -15.98
N SER A 122 4.60 -16.18 -16.08
CA SER A 122 4.21 -15.36 -17.23
C SER A 122 4.39 -13.86 -17.03
N PHE A 123 4.48 -13.40 -15.79
CA PHE A 123 4.54 -11.97 -15.47
C PHE A 123 5.67 -11.68 -14.49
N ASP A 124 6.40 -10.61 -14.74
CA ASP A 124 7.43 -10.15 -13.83
C ASP A 124 6.81 -9.70 -12.51
N THR A 125 7.38 -10.17 -11.41
CA THR A 125 7.06 -9.76 -10.05
C THR A 125 8.24 -8.99 -9.47
N GLY A 126 7.99 -7.78 -8.98
CA GLY A 126 9.01 -7.03 -8.25
C GLY A 126 9.07 -7.48 -6.79
N HIS A 127 10.23 -7.30 -6.18
CA HIS A 127 10.47 -7.58 -4.77
C HIS A 127 11.12 -6.37 -4.12
N VAL A 128 10.51 -5.85 -3.07
CA VAL A 128 10.94 -4.64 -2.37
C VAL A 128 11.16 -4.99 -0.90
N GLU A 129 12.41 -4.92 -0.46
CA GLU A 129 12.78 -5.15 0.93
C GLU A 129 12.65 -3.89 1.77
N PRO A 130 12.31 -4.01 3.06
CA PRO A 130 12.27 -2.88 3.97
C PRO A 130 13.67 -2.33 4.25
N GLY A 131 13.78 -1.00 4.27
CA GLY A 131 14.99 -0.27 4.63
C GLY A 131 14.95 0.31 6.04
N ASP A 132 14.84 1.64 6.15
CA ASP A 132 14.91 2.38 7.42
C ASP A 132 13.62 2.30 8.25
N ARG A 133 13.51 1.25 9.04
CA ARG A 133 12.35 1.02 9.92
C ARG A 133 12.24 2.03 11.05
N ALA A 134 13.35 2.45 11.65
CA ALA A 134 13.32 3.30 12.85
C ALA A 134 12.62 4.63 12.57
N ARG A 135 12.94 5.27 11.44
CA ARG A 135 12.28 6.49 10.98
C ARG A 135 10.77 6.31 10.79
N TRP A 136 10.35 5.17 10.25
CA TRP A 136 8.93 4.87 10.02
C TRP A 136 8.18 4.54 11.31
N ASP A 137 8.84 4.00 12.32
CA ASP A 137 8.25 3.76 13.65
C ASP A 137 7.93 5.10 14.35
N GLU A 138 8.84 6.07 14.28
CA GLU A 138 8.60 7.43 14.78
C GLU A 138 7.47 8.13 14.03
N ALA A 139 7.47 8.07 12.68
CA ALA A 139 6.43 8.64 11.84
C ALA A 139 5.06 8.00 12.11
N TYR A 140 5.02 6.71 12.35
CA TYR A 140 3.79 5.98 12.65
C TYR A 140 3.19 6.40 14.00
N ALA A 141 4.00 6.58 15.02
CA ALA A 141 3.52 7.08 16.32
C ALA A 141 2.87 8.47 16.17
N LYS A 142 3.51 9.37 15.43
CA LYS A 142 2.93 10.70 15.11
C LYS A 142 1.63 10.59 14.32
N PHE A 143 1.60 9.71 13.30
CA PHE A 143 0.42 9.48 12.47
C PHE A 143 -0.79 9.03 13.30
N LEU A 144 -0.61 8.11 14.23
CA LEU A 144 -1.69 7.65 15.11
C LEU A 144 -2.26 8.81 15.93
N GLY A 145 -1.40 9.65 16.52
CA GLY A 145 -1.83 10.81 17.29
C GLY A 145 -2.59 11.85 16.47
N ILE A 146 -2.10 12.18 15.27
CA ILE A 146 -2.71 13.17 14.37
C ILE A 146 -4.05 12.67 13.83
N ALA A 147 -4.12 11.39 13.47
CA ALA A 147 -5.32 10.78 12.90
C ALA A 147 -6.37 10.36 13.96
N GLY A 148 -6.05 10.47 15.26
CA GLY A 148 -6.93 9.99 16.33
C GLY A 148 -7.17 8.48 16.29
N LEU A 149 -6.18 7.70 15.82
CA LEU A 149 -6.27 6.26 15.65
C LEU A 149 -5.56 5.54 16.82
N SER A 150 -6.11 4.38 17.17
CA SER A 150 -5.49 3.43 18.11
C SER A 150 -5.12 2.13 17.39
N GLU A 151 -4.08 1.43 17.87
CA GLU A 151 -3.78 0.06 17.44
C GLU A 151 -4.75 -0.98 18.03
#